data_40f1988cb2a1fd2ddd4a372a09163a45
#
_entry.id   40f1988cb2a1fd2ddd4a372a09163a45
#
_cell.length_a   1.000
_cell.length_b   1.000
_cell.length_c   1.000
_cell.angle_alpha   90.00
_cell.angle_beta   90.00
_cell.angle_gamma   90.00
#
_symmetry.space_group_name_H-M   'P 1'
#
loop_
_entity.id
_entity.type
_entity.pdbx_description
1 polymer ?
#
loop_
_entity_poly.entity_id
_entity_poly.type
_entity_poly.pdbx_seq_one_letter_code
_entity_poly.pdbx_strand_id
1 'polypeptide(L)'
;MTNTESTATGPGYTLWQMVLYMLRLGSLGFGGPVALVGYMHRDLVEQRGWISEADYKEGLALAQLAPGPLAAQLGIYMGYVHYRLLGATLAGIAFVIPSFMMVVALGWAYVRYGGLPWMQAVFYGVGAAVIGIIAMSARKLTAKNIGKDKLLWAIYLLLLIVTVVTESEVAWLFIAAGVLVWLLRAPPKWFAQGGLPAIGLAQLPALPAAAGVDLSVLTQIGIFFAKAGAFVFGSGLAIVPFLYGGVVTEHHWLNDKQFVDAVAVAMITPGPVVITVAFIGYLIAGLPGASVAALATFIPCYLFTVVSAPYFKKYGKLPGVLAFVDGITAAAIGAITGSVIVIARRSIIDLPTVVIAAVAVLLLWRFKKLQEPVVVGAAAIVGLAIYPLLHP
;
A
#
# COMPACT_ATOMS: atom_id res chain seq x y z
N MET A 1 -54.45 -8.67 -7.24
CA MET A 1 -53.27 -9.47 -6.81
C MET A 1 -52.46 -9.77 -8.05
N THR A 2 -51.54 -8.91 -8.39
CA THR A 2 -50.57 -9.11 -9.49
C THR A 2 -49.20 -9.24 -8.85
N ASN A 3 -48.75 -10.51 -8.73
CA ASN A 3 -47.40 -10.85 -8.40
C ASN A 3 -46.46 -10.28 -9.49
N THR A 4 -45.83 -9.20 -9.24
CA THR A 4 -44.66 -8.75 -10.02
C THR A 4 -43.50 -9.64 -9.57
N GLU A 5 -43.30 -10.76 -10.24
CA GLU A 5 -42.03 -11.49 -10.20
C GLU A 5 -40.92 -10.53 -10.64
N SER A 6 -40.10 -10.18 -9.68
CA SER A 6 -38.82 -9.55 -9.94
C SER A 6 -37.98 -10.50 -10.77
N THR A 7 -38.04 -10.35 -12.08
CA THR A 7 -37.08 -10.96 -13.01
C THR A 7 -35.71 -10.46 -12.59
N ALA A 8 -34.92 -11.34 -12.02
CA ALA A 8 -33.51 -11.13 -11.78
C ALA A 8 -32.81 -10.94 -13.14
N THR A 9 -32.85 -9.72 -13.66
CA THR A 9 -32.01 -9.34 -14.78
C THR A 9 -30.57 -9.52 -14.34
N GLY A 10 -29.82 -10.38 -15.02
CA GLY A 10 -28.40 -10.60 -14.78
C GLY A 10 -27.64 -9.27 -14.81
N PRO A 11 -26.38 -9.23 -14.37
CA PRO A 11 -25.60 -8.01 -14.34
C PRO A 11 -25.61 -7.37 -15.75
N GLY A 12 -25.86 -6.06 -15.82
CA GLY A 12 -25.95 -5.32 -17.09
C GLY A 12 -24.64 -5.26 -17.89
N TYR A 13 -23.67 -6.10 -17.55
CA TYR A 13 -22.34 -6.22 -18.17
C TYR A 13 -21.79 -7.65 -18.09
N THR A 14 -20.84 -7.98 -18.97
CA THR A 14 -20.18 -9.29 -18.97
C THR A 14 -18.92 -9.27 -18.11
N LEU A 15 -18.49 -10.43 -17.64
CA LEU A 15 -17.23 -10.60 -16.92
C LEU A 15 -16.04 -10.05 -17.73
N TRP A 16 -16.04 -10.27 -19.04
CA TRP A 16 -14.99 -9.78 -19.93
C TRP A 16 -14.93 -8.26 -20.02
N GLN A 17 -16.06 -7.59 -19.98
CA GLN A 17 -16.11 -6.13 -19.92
C GLN A 17 -15.51 -5.59 -18.62
N MET A 18 -15.74 -6.25 -17.48
CA MET A 18 -15.10 -5.91 -16.21
C MET A 18 -13.59 -6.12 -16.27
N VAL A 19 -13.13 -7.24 -16.82
CA VAL A 19 -11.70 -7.55 -16.99
C VAL A 19 -11.01 -6.50 -17.86
N LEU A 20 -11.61 -6.14 -19.00
CA LEU A 20 -11.07 -5.10 -19.88
C LEU A 20 -11.03 -3.72 -19.22
N TYR A 21 -12.06 -3.39 -18.42
CA TYR A 21 -12.05 -2.16 -17.64
C TYR A 21 -10.91 -2.13 -16.63
N MET A 22 -10.71 -3.21 -15.86
CA MET A 22 -9.62 -3.31 -14.90
C MET A 22 -8.24 -3.30 -15.55
N LEU A 23 -8.10 -3.95 -16.70
CA LEU A 23 -6.87 -3.91 -17.49
C LEU A 23 -6.55 -2.48 -17.94
N ARG A 24 -7.56 -1.76 -18.45
CA ARG A 24 -7.42 -0.34 -18.83
C ARG A 24 -7.07 0.53 -17.63
N LEU A 25 -7.73 0.31 -16.49
CA LEU A 25 -7.45 1.08 -15.28
C LEU A 25 -6.04 0.81 -14.74
N GLY A 26 -5.57 -0.43 -14.76
CA GLY A 26 -4.19 -0.80 -14.40
C GLY A 26 -3.14 -0.24 -15.37
N SER A 27 -3.50 -0.06 -16.65
CA SER A 27 -2.59 0.47 -17.67
C SER A 27 -2.49 1.99 -17.69
N LEU A 28 -3.57 2.70 -17.36
CA LEU A 28 -3.72 4.16 -17.57
C LEU A 28 -4.13 4.91 -16.29
N GLY A 29 -4.37 4.20 -15.20
CA GLY A 29 -4.85 4.79 -13.95
C GLY A 29 -3.73 5.42 -13.15
N PHE A 30 -3.51 6.72 -13.32
CA PHE A 30 -2.58 7.52 -12.54
C PHE A 30 -3.27 8.25 -11.38
N GLY A 31 -2.49 8.69 -10.39
CA GLY A 31 -2.96 9.58 -9.31
C GLY A 31 -3.14 8.87 -7.97
N GLY A 32 -2.57 7.70 -7.81
CA GLY A 32 -2.55 6.95 -6.56
C GLY A 32 -3.90 6.34 -6.14
N PRO A 33 -3.98 5.73 -4.95
CA PRO A 33 -5.15 4.92 -4.56
C PRO A 33 -6.47 5.70 -4.55
N VAL A 34 -6.45 6.96 -4.13
CA VAL A 34 -7.67 7.79 -4.04
C VAL A 34 -8.23 8.14 -5.41
N ALA A 35 -7.35 8.42 -6.39
CA ALA A 35 -7.77 8.70 -7.75
C ALA A 35 -8.35 7.45 -8.41
N LEU A 36 -7.69 6.30 -8.26
CA LEU A 36 -8.16 5.01 -8.80
C LEU A 36 -9.55 4.63 -8.24
N VAL A 37 -9.76 4.83 -6.94
CA VAL A 37 -11.07 4.66 -6.30
C VAL A 37 -12.10 5.60 -6.93
N GLY A 38 -11.76 6.89 -7.11
CA GLY A 38 -12.64 7.85 -7.77
C GLY A 38 -12.98 7.47 -9.22
N TYR A 39 -12.02 6.95 -9.98
CA TYR A 39 -12.28 6.46 -11.35
C TYR A 39 -13.23 5.26 -11.35
N MET A 40 -13.05 4.29 -10.44
CA MET A 40 -13.97 3.16 -10.32
C MET A 40 -15.39 3.61 -9.97
N HIS A 41 -15.56 4.59 -9.07
CA HIS A 41 -16.88 5.14 -8.75
C HIS A 41 -17.53 5.79 -9.97
N ARG A 42 -16.84 6.76 -10.55
CA ARG A 42 -17.35 7.49 -11.70
C ARG A 42 -17.71 6.55 -12.87
N ASP A 43 -16.82 5.63 -13.20
CA ASP A 43 -16.95 4.81 -14.41
C ASP A 43 -17.91 3.63 -14.22
N LEU A 44 -17.86 2.94 -13.05
CA LEU A 44 -18.66 1.74 -12.82
C LEU A 44 -20.06 2.03 -12.25
N VAL A 45 -20.15 3.09 -11.41
CA VAL A 45 -21.42 3.43 -10.76
C VAL A 45 -22.14 4.52 -11.54
N GLU A 46 -21.52 5.71 -11.72
CA GLU A 46 -22.21 6.87 -12.27
C GLU A 46 -22.43 6.77 -13.79
N GLN A 47 -21.42 6.35 -14.57
CA GLN A 47 -21.50 6.37 -16.03
C GLN A 47 -22.11 5.10 -16.60
N ARG A 48 -21.71 3.93 -16.10
CA ARG A 48 -22.10 2.64 -16.67
C ARG A 48 -23.24 1.96 -15.91
N GLY A 49 -23.43 2.30 -14.63
CA GLY A 49 -24.44 1.67 -13.78
C GLY A 49 -24.21 0.15 -13.59
N TRP A 50 -22.97 -0.33 -13.75
CA TRP A 50 -22.64 -1.75 -13.61
C TRP A 50 -22.67 -2.22 -12.16
N ILE A 51 -22.28 -1.34 -11.25
CA ILE A 51 -22.21 -1.58 -9.81
C ILE A 51 -23.17 -0.62 -9.13
N SER A 52 -23.95 -1.11 -8.18
CA SER A 52 -24.82 -0.25 -7.38
C SER A 52 -24.00 0.64 -6.44
N GLU A 53 -24.53 1.82 -6.10
CA GLU A 53 -23.94 2.71 -5.12
C GLU A 53 -23.75 2.02 -3.74
N ALA A 54 -24.69 1.13 -3.38
CA ALA A 54 -24.63 0.36 -2.14
C ALA A 54 -23.47 -0.64 -2.14
N ASP A 55 -23.31 -1.41 -3.22
CA ASP A 55 -22.22 -2.39 -3.35
C ASP A 55 -20.85 -1.68 -3.44
N TYR A 56 -20.80 -0.54 -4.13
CA TYR A 56 -19.56 0.25 -4.18
C TYR A 56 -19.14 0.75 -2.80
N LYS A 57 -20.08 1.33 -2.02
CA LYS A 57 -19.80 1.81 -0.65
C LYS A 57 -19.40 0.66 0.27
N GLU A 58 -20.00 -0.49 0.11
CA GLU A 58 -19.64 -1.69 0.88
C GLU A 58 -18.22 -2.14 0.55
N GLY A 59 -17.87 -2.27 -0.73
CA GLY A 59 -16.52 -2.63 -1.17
C GLY A 59 -15.47 -1.62 -0.75
N LEU A 60 -15.81 -0.32 -0.81
CA LEU A 60 -14.91 0.73 -0.35
C LEU A 60 -14.67 0.65 1.17
N ALA A 61 -15.72 0.41 1.95
CA ALA A 61 -15.60 0.24 3.39
C ALA A 61 -14.76 -1.01 3.75
N LEU A 62 -15.00 -2.14 3.06
CA LEU A 62 -14.20 -3.35 3.23
C LEU A 62 -12.73 -3.08 2.90
N ALA A 63 -12.44 -2.46 1.77
CA ALA A 63 -11.08 -2.14 1.35
C ALA A 63 -10.36 -1.11 2.24
N GLN A 64 -11.10 -0.32 3.01
CA GLN A 64 -10.54 0.59 4.01
C GLN A 64 -10.23 -0.11 5.35
N LEU A 65 -10.96 -1.16 5.68
CA LEU A 65 -10.85 -1.88 6.94
C LEU A 65 -9.92 -3.11 6.85
N ALA A 66 -9.89 -3.78 5.70
CA ALA A 66 -9.04 -4.94 5.50
C ALA A 66 -7.60 -4.54 5.17
N PRO A 67 -6.60 -5.31 5.63
CA PRO A 67 -5.22 -5.09 5.21
C PRO A 67 -5.05 -5.35 3.72
N GLY A 68 -4.37 -4.42 3.04
CA GLY A 68 -4.10 -4.49 1.60
C GLY A 68 -4.19 -3.14 0.89
N PRO A 69 -3.69 -3.06 -0.35
CA PRO A 69 -3.78 -1.85 -1.16
C PRO A 69 -5.23 -1.51 -1.54
N LEU A 70 -5.73 -0.38 -1.05
CA LEU A 70 -7.12 0.06 -1.18
C LEU A 70 -7.71 -0.11 -2.60
N ALA A 71 -6.99 0.36 -3.62
CA ALA A 71 -7.50 0.31 -5.00
C ALA A 71 -7.55 -1.12 -5.55
N ALA A 72 -6.58 -1.97 -5.20
CA ALA A 72 -6.57 -3.37 -5.61
C ALA A 72 -7.70 -4.15 -4.93
N GLN A 73 -7.89 -3.96 -3.62
CA GLN A 73 -8.99 -4.59 -2.87
C GLN A 73 -10.34 -4.18 -3.41
N LEU A 74 -10.54 -2.88 -3.68
CA LEU A 74 -11.79 -2.40 -4.27
C LEU A 74 -12.02 -3.02 -5.65
N GLY A 75 -10.99 -3.07 -6.51
CA GLY A 75 -11.09 -3.71 -7.84
C GLY A 75 -11.44 -5.20 -7.75
N ILE A 76 -10.82 -5.93 -6.82
CA ILE A 76 -11.12 -7.34 -6.53
C ILE A 76 -12.57 -7.48 -6.05
N TYR A 77 -13.02 -6.60 -5.14
CA TYR A 77 -14.40 -6.62 -4.66
C TYR A 77 -15.41 -6.29 -5.75
N MET A 78 -15.14 -5.31 -6.62
CA MET A 78 -16.03 -5.02 -7.77
C MET A 78 -16.20 -6.22 -8.69
N GLY A 79 -15.13 -6.97 -8.93
CA GLY A 79 -15.20 -8.26 -9.64
C GLY A 79 -16.01 -9.31 -8.89
N TYR A 80 -15.93 -9.33 -7.55
CA TYR A 80 -16.62 -10.29 -6.69
C TYR A 80 -18.14 -10.09 -6.69
N VAL A 81 -18.64 -8.85 -6.75
CA VAL A 81 -20.07 -8.51 -6.55
C VAL A 81 -21.01 -9.41 -7.38
N HIS A 82 -20.78 -9.51 -8.69
CA HIS A 82 -21.65 -10.26 -9.59
C HIS A 82 -21.06 -11.61 -10.06
N TYR A 83 -19.73 -11.72 -10.12
CA TYR A 83 -19.04 -12.90 -10.66
C TYR A 83 -18.28 -13.71 -9.61
N ARG A 84 -18.47 -13.40 -8.31
CA ARG A 84 -17.88 -14.12 -7.17
C ARG A 84 -16.37 -14.30 -7.30
N LEU A 85 -15.85 -15.47 -6.95
CA LEU A 85 -14.41 -15.76 -6.95
C LEU A 85 -13.76 -15.57 -8.32
N LEU A 86 -14.43 -16.01 -9.39
CA LEU A 86 -13.88 -15.88 -10.75
C LEU A 86 -13.73 -14.41 -11.14
N GLY A 87 -14.75 -13.59 -10.86
CA GLY A 87 -14.70 -12.16 -11.13
C GLY A 87 -13.64 -11.45 -10.30
N ALA A 88 -13.55 -11.76 -9.00
CA ALA A 88 -12.53 -11.22 -8.11
C ALA A 88 -11.10 -11.52 -8.62
N THR A 89 -10.85 -12.78 -8.98
CA THR A 89 -9.54 -13.23 -9.47
C THR A 89 -9.15 -12.54 -10.77
N LEU A 90 -10.04 -12.58 -11.77
CA LEU A 90 -9.75 -12.01 -13.08
C LEU A 90 -9.65 -10.48 -13.05
N ALA A 91 -10.48 -9.80 -12.25
CA ALA A 91 -10.41 -8.36 -12.08
C ALA A 91 -9.11 -7.94 -11.37
N GLY A 92 -8.72 -8.65 -10.30
CA GLY A 92 -7.47 -8.41 -9.58
C GLY A 92 -6.24 -8.60 -10.47
N ILE A 93 -6.18 -9.72 -11.19
CA ILE A 93 -5.08 -10.01 -12.12
C ILE A 93 -5.02 -8.95 -13.22
N ALA A 94 -6.14 -8.63 -13.85
CA ALA A 94 -6.20 -7.63 -14.93
C ALA A 94 -5.76 -6.23 -14.46
N PHE A 95 -6.05 -5.88 -13.22
CA PHE A 95 -5.64 -4.59 -12.64
C PHE A 95 -4.13 -4.52 -12.36
N VAL A 96 -3.52 -5.64 -11.93
CA VAL A 96 -2.11 -5.67 -11.50
C VAL A 96 -1.14 -5.95 -12.66
N ILE A 97 -1.51 -6.80 -13.61
CA ILE A 97 -0.61 -7.26 -14.70
C ILE A 97 0.03 -6.12 -15.49
N PRO A 98 -0.69 -5.06 -15.94
CA PRO A 98 -0.06 -4.00 -16.73
C PRO A 98 1.07 -3.30 -15.96
N SER A 99 0.79 -2.93 -14.71
CA SER A 99 1.79 -2.30 -13.84
C SER A 99 2.97 -3.23 -13.57
N PHE A 100 2.71 -4.52 -13.35
CA PHE A 100 3.76 -5.53 -13.18
C PHE A 100 4.68 -5.58 -14.39
N MET A 101 4.13 -5.67 -15.60
CA MET A 101 4.92 -5.72 -16.83
C MET A 101 5.75 -4.46 -17.03
N MET A 102 5.18 -3.28 -16.77
CA MET A 102 5.89 -2.01 -16.86
C MET A 102 7.04 -1.93 -15.87
N VAL A 103 6.78 -2.30 -14.62
CA VAL A 103 7.79 -2.26 -13.55
C VAL A 103 8.91 -3.27 -13.79
N VAL A 104 8.62 -4.47 -14.31
CA VAL A 104 9.63 -5.46 -14.70
C VAL A 104 10.49 -4.95 -15.86
N ALA A 105 9.86 -4.33 -16.87
CA ALA A 105 10.60 -3.72 -17.99
C ALA A 105 11.52 -2.58 -17.53
N LEU A 106 11.03 -1.72 -16.61
CA LEU A 106 11.84 -0.67 -16.00
C LEU A 106 12.96 -1.24 -15.12
N GLY A 107 12.69 -2.34 -14.38
CA GLY A 107 13.71 -3.06 -13.60
C GLY A 107 14.82 -3.63 -14.48
N TRP A 108 14.45 -4.23 -15.61
CA TRP A 108 15.41 -4.70 -16.59
C TRP A 108 16.26 -3.54 -17.15
N ALA A 109 15.62 -2.44 -17.53
CA ALA A 109 16.32 -1.24 -18.01
C ALA A 109 17.24 -0.63 -16.94
N TYR A 110 16.77 -0.58 -15.68
CA TYR A 110 17.54 -0.10 -14.54
C TYR A 110 18.81 -0.92 -14.32
N VAL A 111 18.71 -2.24 -14.30
CA VAL A 111 19.87 -3.13 -14.14
C VAL A 111 20.85 -2.99 -15.32
N ARG A 112 20.31 -2.80 -16.54
CA ARG A 112 21.12 -2.70 -17.76
C ARG A 112 21.79 -1.34 -17.93
N TYR A 113 21.11 -0.26 -17.54
CA TYR A 113 21.49 1.12 -17.85
C TYR A 113 21.64 2.02 -16.62
N GLY A 114 21.38 1.52 -15.39
CA GLY A 114 21.34 2.31 -14.16
C GLY A 114 22.66 3.00 -13.79
N GLY A 115 23.78 2.56 -14.38
CA GLY A 115 25.07 3.23 -14.23
C GLY A 115 25.30 4.44 -15.15
N LEU A 116 24.38 4.72 -16.09
CA LEU A 116 24.54 5.85 -17.00
C LEU A 116 24.30 7.19 -16.30
N PRO A 117 25.15 8.22 -16.57
CA PRO A 117 25.05 9.51 -15.87
C PRO A 117 23.68 10.18 -15.97
N TRP A 118 23.03 10.11 -17.13
CA TRP A 118 21.69 10.69 -17.31
C TRP A 118 20.63 10.00 -16.46
N MET A 119 20.73 8.67 -16.26
CA MET A 119 19.80 7.92 -15.43
C MET A 119 20.01 8.26 -13.94
N GLN A 120 21.26 8.39 -13.52
CA GLN A 120 21.59 8.85 -12.16
C GLN A 120 21.05 10.26 -11.90
N ALA A 121 21.16 11.15 -12.89
CA ALA A 121 20.61 12.51 -12.82
C ALA A 121 19.07 12.52 -12.68
N VAL A 122 18.37 11.68 -13.43
CA VAL A 122 16.91 11.49 -13.30
C VAL A 122 16.57 11.05 -11.87
N PHE A 123 17.20 9.99 -11.38
CA PHE A 123 16.90 9.44 -10.06
C PHE A 123 17.29 10.36 -8.90
N TYR A 124 18.31 11.18 -9.07
CA TYR A 124 18.67 12.21 -8.10
C TYR A 124 17.51 13.19 -7.85
N GLY A 125 16.92 13.73 -8.92
CA GLY A 125 15.78 14.63 -8.79
C GLY A 125 14.51 13.93 -8.29
N VAL A 126 14.22 12.77 -8.87
CA VAL A 126 13.02 11.97 -8.53
C VAL A 126 13.08 11.50 -7.09
N GLY A 127 14.21 11.01 -6.60
CA GLY A 127 14.39 10.54 -5.23
C GLY A 127 14.05 11.61 -4.19
N ALA A 128 14.54 12.83 -4.39
CA ALA A 128 14.22 13.96 -3.52
C ALA A 128 12.72 14.30 -3.53
N ALA A 129 12.08 14.32 -4.70
CA ALA A 129 10.64 14.60 -4.81
C ALA A 129 9.78 13.50 -4.16
N VAL A 130 10.18 12.24 -4.28
CA VAL A 130 9.49 11.09 -3.68
C VAL A 130 9.38 11.23 -2.17
N ILE A 131 10.43 11.68 -1.50
CA ILE A 131 10.40 11.95 -0.05
C ILE A 131 9.33 12.98 0.29
N GLY A 132 9.27 14.08 -0.47
CA GLY A 132 8.23 15.10 -0.31
C GLY A 132 6.82 14.54 -0.51
N ILE A 133 6.65 13.66 -1.50
CA ILE A 133 5.37 13.01 -1.79
C ILE A 133 4.94 12.08 -0.65
N ILE A 134 5.85 11.25 -0.14
CA ILE A 134 5.55 10.33 0.98
C ILE A 134 5.22 11.14 2.25
N ALA A 135 5.96 12.20 2.55
CA ALA A 135 5.69 13.10 3.67
C ALA A 135 4.30 13.74 3.58
N MET A 136 3.90 14.20 2.38
CA MET A 136 2.57 14.76 2.16
C MET A 136 1.47 13.71 2.30
N SER A 137 1.73 12.47 1.86
CA SER A 137 0.80 11.35 2.02
C SER A 137 0.63 10.96 3.49
N ALA A 138 1.73 10.87 4.26
CA ALA A 138 1.69 10.65 5.70
C ALA A 138 0.85 11.72 6.41
N ARG A 139 1.06 13.01 6.09
CA ARG A 139 0.26 14.12 6.63
C ARG A 139 -1.24 13.99 6.30
N LYS A 140 -1.59 13.65 5.05
CA LYS A 140 -2.98 13.47 4.64
C LYS A 140 -3.63 12.30 5.39
N LEU A 141 -2.92 11.19 5.55
CA LEU A 141 -3.40 10.02 6.30
C LEU A 141 -3.61 10.35 7.78
N THR A 142 -2.66 11.05 8.41
CA THR A 142 -2.76 11.50 9.81
C THR A 142 -4.00 12.38 9.99
N ALA A 143 -4.18 13.40 9.15
CA ALA A 143 -5.31 14.32 9.25
C ALA A 143 -6.66 13.60 9.04
N LYS A 144 -6.73 12.59 8.17
CA LYS A 144 -7.97 11.86 7.86
C LYS A 144 -8.34 10.85 8.95
N ASN A 145 -7.37 10.12 9.50
CA ASN A 145 -7.65 8.93 10.31
C ASN A 145 -7.48 9.16 11.83
N ILE A 146 -6.61 10.07 12.26
CA ILE A 146 -6.35 10.31 13.69
C ILE A 146 -7.27 11.41 14.24
N GLY A 147 -7.53 12.44 13.45
CA GLY A 147 -8.42 13.54 13.83
C GLY A 147 -7.99 14.22 15.15
N LYS A 148 -8.93 14.29 16.13
CA LYS A 148 -8.70 14.89 17.46
C LYS A 148 -8.55 13.85 18.57
N ASP A 149 -8.48 12.58 18.25
CA ASP A 149 -8.46 11.49 19.23
C ASP A 149 -7.11 11.37 19.92
N LYS A 150 -7.10 11.59 21.23
CA LYS A 150 -5.87 11.59 22.03
C LYS A 150 -5.23 10.21 22.12
N LEU A 151 -6.03 9.12 22.17
CA LEU A 151 -5.52 7.75 22.24
C LEU A 151 -4.81 7.38 20.92
N LEU A 152 -5.44 7.69 19.80
CA LEU A 152 -4.84 7.44 18.49
C LEU A 152 -3.58 8.30 18.27
N TRP A 153 -3.55 9.53 18.78
CA TRP A 153 -2.33 10.36 18.78
C TRP A 153 -1.21 9.77 19.63
N ALA A 154 -1.53 9.21 20.80
CA ALA A 154 -0.53 8.56 21.65
C ALA A 154 0.08 7.34 20.94
N ILE A 155 -0.75 6.50 20.32
CA ILE A 155 -0.31 5.33 19.53
C ILE A 155 0.54 5.79 18.34
N TYR A 156 0.08 6.77 17.59
CA TYR A 156 0.81 7.36 16.46
C TYR A 156 2.20 7.84 16.87
N LEU A 157 2.31 8.64 17.93
CA LEU A 157 3.58 9.18 18.41
C LEU A 157 4.51 8.07 18.90
N LEU A 158 3.96 7.08 19.61
CA LEU A 158 4.73 5.92 20.08
C LEU A 158 5.36 5.19 18.90
N LEU A 159 4.56 4.83 17.89
CA LEU A 159 5.05 4.08 16.74
C LEU A 159 6.00 4.93 15.87
N LEU A 160 5.76 6.23 15.74
CA LEU A 160 6.69 7.16 15.08
C LEU A 160 8.07 7.11 15.77
N ILE A 161 8.10 7.25 17.10
CA ILE A 161 9.35 7.24 17.86
C ILE A 161 10.04 5.88 17.76
N VAL A 162 9.29 4.79 17.93
CA VAL A 162 9.83 3.43 17.79
C VAL A 162 10.48 3.25 16.42
N THR A 163 9.78 3.62 15.35
CA THR A 163 10.30 3.47 13.98
C THR A 163 11.55 4.33 13.75
N VAL A 164 11.58 5.58 14.25
CA VAL A 164 12.76 6.45 14.11
C VAL A 164 13.97 5.90 14.88
N VAL A 165 13.76 5.30 16.05
CA VAL A 165 14.84 4.78 16.90
C VAL A 165 15.35 3.43 16.42
N THR A 166 14.43 2.52 16.03
CA THR A 166 14.79 1.16 15.60
C THR A 166 15.12 1.08 14.11
N GLU A 167 14.77 2.10 13.33
CA GLU A 167 14.83 2.14 11.86
C GLU A 167 14.12 0.95 11.19
N SER A 168 13.23 0.30 11.92
CA SER A 168 12.48 -0.87 11.49
C SER A 168 11.03 -0.82 11.95
N GLU A 169 10.16 -1.57 11.29
CA GLU A 169 8.76 -1.70 11.67
C GLU A 169 8.49 -2.99 12.42
N VAL A 170 7.90 -2.85 13.59
CA VAL A 170 7.60 -3.97 14.47
C VAL A 170 6.13 -4.35 14.29
N ALA A 171 5.84 -5.30 13.38
CA ALA A 171 4.49 -5.67 12.97
C ALA A 171 3.55 -6.07 14.15
N TRP A 172 4.07 -6.71 15.20
CA TRP A 172 3.24 -7.07 16.35
C TRP A 172 2.72 -5.86 17.14
N LEU A 173 3.42 -4.71 17.09
CA LEU A 173 2.95 -3.48 17.74
C LEU A 173 1.68 -2.94 17.07
N PHE A 174 1.47 -3.18 15.76
CA PHE A 174 0.24 -2.80 15.08
C PHE A 174 -0.94 -3.61 15.61
N ILE A 175 -0.75 -4.92 15.77
CA ILE A 175 -1.77 -5.80 16.35
C ILE A 175 -2.04 -5.40 17.79
N ALA A 176 -1.01 -5.15 18.59
CA ALA A 176 -1.13 -4.71 19.98
C ALA A 176 -1.91 -3.38 20.07
N ALA A 177 -1.64 -2.42 19.21
CA ALA A 177 -2.38 -1.17 19.14
C ALA A 177 -3.86 -1.39 18.78
N GLY A 178 -4.14 -2.25 17.82
CA GLY A 178 -5.51 -2.63 17.47
C GLY A 178 -6.27 -3.27 18.64
N VAL A 179 -5.65 -4.23 19.31
CA VAL A 179 -6.22 -4.90 20.49
C VAL A 179 -6.44 -3.90 21.63
N LEU A 180 -5.49 -3.01 21.86
CA LEU A 180 -5.60 -1.97 22.90
C LEU A 180 -6.82 -1.06 22.65
N VAL A 181 -6.96 -0.54 21.44
CA VAL A 181 -8.08 0.35 21.10
C VAL A 181 -9.40 -0.39 21.15
N TRP A 182 -9.44 -1.64 20.68
CA TRP A 182 -10.61 -2.51 20.79
C TRP A 182 -11.05 -2.70 22.24
N LEU A 183 -10.14 -3.10 23.13
CA LEU A 183 -10.44 -3.32 24.53
C LEU A 183 -10.88 -2.04 25.26
N LEU A 184 -10.33 -0.88 24.90
CA LEU A 184 -10.69 0.39 25.51
C LEU A 184 -12.01 0.98 25.01
N ARG A 185 -12.36 0.78 23.73
CA ARG A 185 -13.56 1.40 23.15
C ARG A 185 -14.78 0.48 23.02
N ALA A 186 -14.54 -0.79 22.83
CA ALA A 186 -15.59 -1.80 22.65
C ALA A 186 -15.23 -3.10 23.36
N PRO A 187 -15.08 -3.07 24.70
CA PRO A 187 -14.69 -4.25 25.44
C PRO A 187 -15.70 -5.38 25.23
N PRO A 188 -15.24 -6.61 24.99
CA PRO A 188 -16.13 -7.74 24.85
C PRO A 188 -16.90 -7.99 26.16
N LYS A 189 -18.14 -8.44 26.09
CA LYS A 189 -19.05 -8.61 27.24
C LYS A 189 -18.47 -9.46 28.36
N TRP A 190 -17.63 -10.45 28.04
CA TRP A 190 -16.94 -11.30 29.00
C TRP A 190 -15.88 -10.56 29.83
N PHE A 191 -15.31 -9.48 29.27
CA PHE A 191 -14.34 -8.62 29.97
C PHE A 191 -15.05 -7.70 30.99
N ALA A 192 -16.26 -7.26 30.65
CA ALA A 192 -17.07 -6.43 31.55
C ALA A 192 -17.65 -7.20 32.75
N GLN A 193 -17.68 -8.52 32.72
CA GLN A 193 -18.22 -9.39 33.80
C GLN A 193 -17.17 -9.85 34.83
N GLY A 194 -15.99 -9.20 34.89
CA GLY A 194 -14.97 -9.48 35.93
C GLY A 194 -14.23 -10.82 35.80
N GLY A 195 -14.46 -11.54 34.71
CA GLY A 195 -13.72 -12.73 34.36
C GLY A 195 -12.55 -12.35 33.46
N LEU A 196 -11.39 -12.00 34.02
CA LEU A 196 -10.15 -12.24 33.30
C LEU A 196 -10.09 -13.77 33.15
N PRO A 197 -10.24 -14.35 31.92
CA PRO A 197 -9.64 -15.65 31.72
C PRO A 197 -8.18 -15.39 32.05
N ALA A 198 -7.62 -16.16 32.99
CA ALA A 198 -6.20 -16.32 33.01
C ALA A 198 -5.81 -16.92 31.67
N ILE A 199 -5.68 -16.05 30.66
CA ILE A 199 -4.83 -16.30 29.51
C ILE A 199 -3.48 -16.33 30.20
N GLY A 200 -3.13 -17.51 30.70
CA GLY A 200 -1.76 -17.82 30.99
C GLY A 200 -1.07 -17.24 29.74
N LEU A 201 -0.07 -16.43 29.96
CA LEU A 201 0.93 -16.13 28.95
C LEU A 201 1.48 -17.50 28.57
N ALA A 202 0.68 -18.28 27.82
CA ALA A 202 1.16 -19.36 27.02
C ALA A 202 2.22 -18.64 26.22
N GLN A 203 3.46 -18.82 26.60
CA GLN A 203 4.61 -18.47 25.81
C GLN A 203 4.21 -18.84 24.42
N LEU A 204 3.85 -17.83 23.63
CA LEU A 204 3.79 -18.00 22.18
C LEU A 204 5.12 -18.68 21.91
N PRO A 205 5.13 -19.94 21.43
CA PRO A 205 6.39 -20.57 21.13
C PRO A 205 7.07 -19.56 20.25
N ALA A 206 8.22 -19.03 20.71
CA ALA A 206 9.09 -18.28 19.84
C ALA A 206 9.18 -19.18 18.62
N LEU A 207 8.62 -18.73 17.50
CA LEU A 207 8.78 -19.42 16.23
C LEU A 207 10.27 -19.73 16.21
N PRO A 208 10.70 -21.00 16.21
CA PRO A 208 12.10 -21.32 16.26
C PRO A 208 12.70 -20.47 15.15
N ALA A 209 13.61 -19.56 15.51
CA ALA A 209 14.50 -19.01 14.53
C ALA A 209 15.00 -20.22 13.80
N ALA A 210 14.65 -20.37 12.52
CA ALA A 210 14.98 -21.53 11.73
C ALA A 210 16.50 -21.54 11.60
N ALA A 211 17.15 -22.06 12.64
CA ALA A 211 18.57 -22.24 12.69
C ALA A 211 18.88 -23.29 11.64
N GLY A 212 19.55 -22.89 10.57
CA GLY A 212 20.24 -23.78 9.66
C GLY A 212 19.49 -24.28 8.43
N VAL A 213 18.36 -23.71 8.03
CA VAL A 213 17.79 -23.95 6.71
C VAL A 213 18.27 -22.85 5.78
N ASP A 214 19.10 -23.21 4.81
CA ASP A 214 19.49 -22.31 3.71
C ASP A 214 18.26 -22.12 2.80
N LEU A 215 17.36 -21.22 3.26
CA LEU A 215 16.14 -20.85 2.52
C LEU A 215 16.60 -20.18 1.23
N SER A 216 16.22 -20.71 0.08
CA SER A 216 16.52 -20.06 -1.19
C SER A 216 16.08 -18.59 -1.13
N VAL A 217 16.81 -17.70 -1.79
CA VAL A 217 16.49 -16.25 -1.83
C VAL A 217 15.03 -16.01 -2.22
N LEU A 218 14.47 -16.80 -3.12
CA LEU A 218 13.06 -16.70 -3.52
C LEU A 218 12.10 -17.01 -2.38
N THR A 219 12.43 -17.95 -1.49
CA THR A 219 11.60 -18.24 -0.31
C THR A 219 11.64 -17.08 0.69
N GLN A 220 12.81 -16.49 0.91
CA GLN A 220 12.96 -15.32 1.76
C GLN A 220 12.15 -14.13 1.22
N ILE A 221 12.25 -13.87 -0.10
CA ILE A 221 11.43 -12.87 -0.80
C ILE A 221 9.95 -13.18 -0.58
N GLY A 222 9.51 -14.41 -0.78
CA GLY A 222 8.12 -14.83 -0.62
C GLY A 222 7.58 -14.56 0.79
N ILE A 223 8.32 -14.98 1.82
CA ILE A 223 7.92 -14.80 3.21
C ILE A 223 7.89 -13.31 3.59
N PHE A 224 8.93 -12.56 3.23
CA PHE A 224 9.01 -11.14 3.55
C PHE A 224 7.88 -10.35 2.89
N PHE A 225 7.68 -10.51 1.58
CA PHE A 225 6.65 -9.76 0.86
C PHE A 225 5.22 -10.23 1.18
N ALA A 226 5.01 -11.48 1.62
CA ALA A 226 3.74 -11.93 2.15
C ALA A 226 3.39 -11.22 3.47
N LYS A 227 4.36 -11.07 4.37
CA LYS A 227 4.21 -10.26 5.58
C LYS A 227 3.90 -8.80 5.21
N ALA A 228 4.68 -8.21 4.30
CA ALA A 228 4.44 -6.85 3.82
C ALA A 228 3.01 -6.67 3.32
N GLY A 229 2.52 -7.55 2.44
CA GLY A 229 1.16 -7.51 1.90
C GLY A 229 0.07 -7.69 2.94
N ALA A 230 0.32 -8.48 3.99
CA ALA A 230 -0.62 -8.71 5.07
C ALA A 230 -0.72 -7.54 6.08
N PHE A 231 0.29 -6.68 6.15
CA PHE A 231 0.33 -5.57 7.12
C PHE A 231 0.18 -4.18 6.49
N VAL A 232 -0.05 -4.09 5.18
CA VAL A 232 -0.35 -2.81 4.52
C VAL A 232 -1.80 -2.42 4.77
N PHE A 233 -2.03 -1.21 5.27
CA PHE A 233 -3.36 -0.65 5.46
C PHE A 233 -3.54 0.66 4.67
N GLY A 234 -4.65 0.79 3.97
CA GLY A 234 -5.13 2.01 3.34
C GLY A 234 -4.36 2.45 2.09
N SER A 235 -3.35 3.30 2.23
CA SER A 235 -2.59 3.82 1.07
C SER A 235 -1.52 2.85 0.61
N GLY A 236 -1.37 2.70 -0.72
CA GLY A 236 -0.26 1.91 -1.29
C GLY A 236 1.14 2.40 -0.87
N LEU A 237 1.26 3.68 -0.48
CA LEU A 237 2.51 4.23 0.07
C LEU A 237 2.78 3.79 1.52
N ALA A 238 1.78 3.26 2.21
CA ALA A 238 1.95 2.72 3.55
C ALA A 238 2.88 1.50 3.61
N ILE A 239 3.13 0.83 2.47
CA ILE A 239 4.07 -0.29 2.41
C ILE A 239 5.54 0.18 2.42
N VAL A 240 5.82 1.40 1.97
CA VAL A 240 7.18 1.88 1.73
C VAL A 240 8.07 1.78 2.98
N PRO A 241 7.64 2.22 4.16
CA PRO A 241 8.41 2.09 5.38
C PRO A 241 8.74 0.65 5.74
N PHE A 242 7.73 -0.24 5.69
CA PHE A 242 7.92 -1.66 5.96
C PHE A 242 8.96 -2.27 5.01
N LEU A 243 8.87 -1.92 3.73
CA LEU A 243 9.83 -2.38 2.73
C LEU A 243 11.23 -1.86 3.03
N TYR A 244 11.36 -0.59 3.45
CA TYR A 244 12.66 -0.01 3.76
C TYR A 244 13.36 -0.77 4.90
N GLY A 245 12.68 -0.95 6.03
CA GLY A 245 13.22 -1.68 7.17
C GLY A 245 13.69 -3.09 6.82
N GLY A 246 12.88 -3.85 6.08
CA GLY A 246 13.23 -5.21 5.71
C GLY A 246 14.27 -5.29 4.59
N VAL A 247 14.06 -4.56 3.51
CA VAL A 247 14.89 -4.67 2.29
C VAL A 247 16.27 -4.04 2.46
N VAL A 248 16.35 -2.89 3.15
CA VAL A 248 17.60 -2.14 3.31
C VAL A 248 18.28 -2.47 4.63
N THR A 249 17.53 -2.42 5.76
CA THR A 249 18.13 -2.50 7.09
C THR A 249 18.33 -3.95 7.56
N GLU A 250 17.35 -4.84 7.34
CA GLU A 250 17.40 -6.23 7.86
C GLU A 250 18.12 -7.18 6.90
N HIS A 251 17.69 -7.21 5.65
CA HIS A 251 18.22 -8.17 4.66
C HIS A 251 19.37 -7.62 3.81
N HIS A 252 19.59 -6.31 3.79
CA HIS A 252 20.61 -5.64 2.98
C HIS A 252 20.54 -6.01 1.48
N TRP A 253 19.33 -6.28 0.97
CA TRP A 253 19.13 -6.66 -0.44
C TRP A 253 19.34 -5.48 -1.39
N LEU A 254 19.04 -4.26 -0.93
CA LEU A 254 19.23 -3.01 -1.66
C LEU A 254 19.91 -1.97 -0.75
N ASN A 255 20.61 -1.04 -1.37
CA ASN A 255 21.05 0.17 -0.67
C ASN A 255 19.97 1.25 -0.67
N ASP A 256 20.18 2.33 0.12
CA ASP A 256 19.23 3.44 0.25
C ASP A 256 18.82 4.04 -1.10
N LYS A 257 19.80 4.26 -2.00
CA LYS A 257 19.56 4.83 -3.33
C LYS A 257 18.68 3.93 -4.18
N GLN A 258 19.02 2.64 -4.28
CA GLN A 258 18.24 1.67 -5.04
C GLN A 258 16.80 1.53 -4.52
N PHE A 259 16.63 1.64 -3.21
CA PHE A 259 15.30 1.60 -2.60
C PHE A 259 14.46 2.83 -2.99
N VAL A 260 15.03 4.03 -2.89
CA VAL A 260 14.33 5.26 -3.29
C VAL A 260 14.02 5.26 -4.79
N ASP A 261 14.94 4.75 -5.62
CA ASP A 261 14.71 4.57 -7.05
C ASP A 261 13.56 3.59 -7.32
N ALA A 262 13.45 2.49 -6.55
CA ALA A 262 12.36 1.54 -6.65
C ALA A 262 10.99 2.17 -6.34
N VAL A 263 10.92 3.00 -5.30
CA VAL A 263 9.70 3.74 -4.93
C VAL A 263 9.36 4.76 -6.02
N ALA A 264 10.37 5.45 -6.55
CA ALA A 264 10.21 6.42 -7.64
C ALA A 264 9.61 5.78 -8.89
N VAL A 265 10.12 4.62 -9.30
CA VAL A 265 9.61 3.84 -10.44
C VAL A 265 8.13 3.50 -10.25
N ALA A 266 7.73 3.06 -9.06
CA ALA A 266 6.33 2.75 -8.79
C ALA A 266 5.42 3.98 -8.82
N MET A 267 5.92 5.16 -8.50
CA MET A 267 5.14 6.40 -8.55
C MET A 267 4.92 6.93 -9.96
N ILE A 268 5.82 6.64 -10.89
CA ILE A 268 5.68 7.03 -12.30
C ILE A 268 4.92 6.00 -13.14
N THR A 269 4.72 4.79 -12.62
CA THR A 269 3.93 3.75 -13.29
C THR A 269 2.45 3.86 -12.93
N PRO A 270 1.53 3.68 -13.90
CA PRO A 270 0.11 3.60 -13.58
C PRO A 270 -0.22 2.34 -12.77
N GLY A 271 -1.38 2.35 -12.09
CA GLY A 271 -1.86 1.22 -11.29
C GLY A 271 -1.51 1.29 -9.81
N PRO A 272 -1.48 0.16 -9.09
CA PRO A 272 -1.25 0.15 -7.66
C PRO A 272 0.22 0.42 -7.31
N VAL A 273 0.50 1.48 -6.53
CA VAL A 273 1.88 1.84 -6.10
C VAL A 273 2.60 0.69 -5.39
N VAL A 274 1.86 -0.20 -4.74
CA VAL A 274 2.41 -1.41 -4.09
C VAL A 274 3.21 -2.29 -5.05
N ILE A 275 3.04 -2.13 -6.38
CA ILE A 275 3.84 -2.85 -7.38
C ILE A 275 5.35 -2.59 -7.28
N THR A 276 5.78 -1.59 -6.49
CA THR A 276 7.18 -1.39 -6.06
C THR A 276 7.86 -2.70 -5.65
N VAL A 277 7.10 -3.61 -5.01
CA VAL A 277 7.60 -4.93 -4.57
C VAL A 277 8.15 -5.76 -5.73
N ALA A 278 7.54 -5.65 -6.91
CA ALA A 278 8.00 -6.36 -8.11
C ALA A 278 9.33 -5.79 -8.65
N PHE A 279 9.50 -4.47 -8.58
CA PHE A 279 10.77 -3.85 -8.94
C PHE A 279 11.88 -4.28 -7.97
N ILE A 280 11.63 -4.21 -6.67
CA ILE A 280 12.56 -4.67 -5.64
C ILE A 280 12.91 -6.15 -5.86
N GLY A 281 11.90 -7.01 -6.03
CA GLY A 281 12.10 -8.43 -6.32
C GLY A 281 12.92 -8.67 -7.58
N TYR A 282 12.73 -7.83 -8.63
CA TYR A 282 13.53 -7.88 -9.84
C TYR A 282 15.01 -7.54 -9.58
N LEU A 283 15.29 -6.52 -8.80
CA LEU A 283 16.66 -6.14 -8.45
C LEU A 283 17.37 -7.23 -7.63
N ILE A 284 16.62 -7.99 -6.82
CA ILE A 284 17.19 -9.05 -5.97
C ILE A 284 17.46 -10.34 -6.78
N ALA A 285 16.48 -10.81 -7.56
CA ALA A 285 16.52 -12.12 -8.19
C ALA A 285 15.89 -12.16 -9.60
N GLY A 286 15.93 -11.05 -10.34
CA GLY A 286 15.41 -10.97 -11.71
C GLY A 286 13.90 -11.23 -11.79
N LEU A 287 13.45 -11.74 -12.94
CA LEU A 287 12.03 -12.02 -13.18
C LEU A 287 11.39 -12.99 -12.16
N PRO A 288 12.05 -14.09 -11.74
CA PRO A 288 11.52 -14.93 -10.66
C PRO A 288 11.30 -14.16 -9.35
N GLY A 289 12.26 -13.31 -8.95
CA GLY A 289 12.15 -12.48 -7.76
C GLY A 289 10.98 -11.49 -7.85
N ALA A 290 10.81 -10.80 -8.99
CA ALA A 290 9.68 -9.92 -9.24
C ALA A 290 8.33 -10.63 -9.11
N SER A 291 8.23 -11.82 -9.72
CA SER A 291 7.00 -12.62 -9.72
C SER A 291 6.63 -13.10 -8.31
N VAL A 292 7.61 -13.63 -7.57
CA VAL A 292 7.41 -14.09 -6.18
C VAL A 292 7.02 -12.91 -5.28
N ALA A 293 7.71 -11.78 -5.38
CA ALA A 293 7.41 -10.60 -4.57
C ALA A 293 5.99 -10.06 -4.83
N ALA A 294 5.60 -9.94 -6.10
CA ALA A 294 4.26 -9.50 -6.47
C ALA A 294 3.18 -10.47 -5.97
N LEU A 295 3.30 -11.75 -6.28
CA LEU A 295 2.33 -12.77 -5.84
C LEU A 295 2.22 -12.82 -4.32
N ALA A 296 3.35 -12.85 -3.62
CA ALA A 296 3.39 -12.90 -2.16
C ALA A 296 2.70 -11.68 -1.52
N THR A 297 2.82 -10.49 -2.11
CA THR A 297 2.16 -9.28 -1.61
C THR A 297 0.66 -9.25 -1.92
N PHE A 298 0.25 -9.65 -3.12
CA PHE A 298 -1.15 -9.52 -3.54
C PHE A 298 -2.03 -10.71 -3.10
N ILE A 299 -1.48 -11.90 -2.83
CA ILE A 299 -2.25 -13.05 -2.33
C ILE A 299 -2.92 -12.77 -0.97
N PRO A 300 -2.24 -12.26 0.07
CA PRO A 300 -2.92 -11.88 1.31
C PRO A 300 -4.03 -10.84 1.10
N CYS A 301 -3.76 -9.80 0.31
CA CYS A 301 -4.75 -8.79 -0.06
C CYS A 301 -6.00 -9.41 -0.71
N TYR A 302 -5.81 -10.32 -1.67
CA TYR A 302 -6.88 -11.05 -2.33
C TYR A 302 -7.68 -11.90 -1.33
N LEU A 303 -6.99 -12.68 -0.50
CA LEU A 303 -7.62 -13.55 0.49
C LEU A 303 -8.44 -12.74 1.51
N PHE A 304 -7.88 -11.66 2.06
CA PHE A 304 -8.61 -10.80 2.98
C PHE A 304 -9.87 -10.21 2.35
N THR A 305 -9.80 -9.78 1.10
CA THR A 305 -10.96 -9.23 0.40
C THR A 305 -12.02 -10.30 0.17
N VAL A 306 -11.65 -11.43 -0.41
CA VAL A 306 -12.60 -12.46 -0.84
C VAL A 306 -13.22 -13.21 0.34
N VAL A 307 -12.44 -13.52 1.37
CA VAL A 307 -12.94 -14.21 2.58
C VAL A 307 -13.85 -13.27 3.38
N SER A 308 -13.52 -11.98 3.47
CA SER A 308 -14.33 -11.03 4.24
C SER A 308 -15.61 -10.61 3.51
N ALA A 309 -15.60 -10.57 2.17
CA ALA A 309 -16.72 -10.06 1.37
C ALA A 309 -18.11 -10.62 1.77
N PRO A 310 -18.32 -11.95 1.93
CA PRO A 310 -19.63 -12.48 2.28
C PRO A 310 -20.09 -12.12 3.70
N TYR A 311 -19.15 -11.83 4.60
CA TYR A 311 -19.42 -11.56 6.02
C TYR A 311 -19.47 -10.07 6.35
N PHE A 312 -18.96 -9.23 5.46
CA PHE A 312 -18.74 -7.82 5.75
C PHE A 312 -20.04 -7.05 6.02
N LYS A 313 -21.13 -7.35 5.32
CA LYS A 313 -22.46 -6.78 5.60
C LYS A 313 -22.89 -6.96 7.06
N LYS A 314 -22.57 -8.11 7.65
CA LYS A 314 -23.00 -8.48 9.00
C LYS A 314 -22.04 -7.98 10.08
N TYR A 315 -20.75 -8.08 9.85
CA TYR A 315 -19.73 -7.91 10.89
C TYR A 315 -18.86 -6.66 10.73
N GLY A 316 -18.77 -6.08 9.53
CA GLY A 316 -17.86 -4.95 9.25
C GLY A 316 -18.18 -3.66 10.02
N LYS A 317 -19.41 -3.51 10.50
CA LYS A 317 -19.86 -2.36 11.30
C LYS A 317 -19.82 -2.60 12.81
N LEU A 318 -19.33 -3.74 13.26
CA LEU A 318 -19.23 -3.98 14.70
C LEU A 318 -18.24 -2.99 15.35
N PRO A 319 -18.63 -2.35 16.49
CA PRO A 319 -17.78 -1.37 17.15
C PRO A 319 -16.39 -1.91 17.48
N GLY A 320 -16.28 -3.20 17.83
CA GLY A 320 -15.00 -3.85 18.13
C GLY A 320 -14.10 -3.95 16.90
N VAL A 321 -14.66 -4.27 15.71
CA VAL A 321 -13.90 -4.34 14.46
C VAL A 321 -13.39 -2.95 14.08
N LEU A 322 -14.26 -1.95 14.16
CA LEU A 322 -13.89 -0.56 13.84
C LEU A 322 -12.79 -0.05 14.78
N ALA A 323 -12.95 -0.27 16.09
CA ALA A 323 -11.97 0.13 17.08
C ALA A 323 -10.61 -0.56 16.87
N PHE A 324 -10.60 -1.86 16.55
CA PHE A 324 -9.38 -2.60 16.24
C PHE A 324 -8.66 -2.02 15.01
N VAL A 325 -9.40 -1.74 13.95
CA VAL A 325 -8.85 -1.16 12.71
C VAL A 325 -8.34 0.26 12.95
N ASP A 326 -9.03 1.08 13.74
CA ASP A 326 -8.56 2.42 14.10
C ASP A 326 -7.18 2.37 14.78
N GLY A 327 -7.00 1.43 15.72
CA GLY A 327 -5.74 1.24 16.44
C GLY A 327 -4.59 0.84 15.52
N ILE A 328 -4.81 -0.16 14.65
CA ILE A 328 -3.81 -0.58 13.66
C ILE A 328 -3.48 0.57 12.70
N THR A 329 -4.50 1.28 12.22
CA THR A 329 -4.32 2.39 11.29
C THR A 329 -3.50 3.52 11.91
N ALA A 330 -3.76 3.89 13.16
CA ALA A 330 -2.98 4.91 13.86
C ALA A 330 -1.52 4.49 14.04
N ALA A 331 -1.27 3.22 14.40
CA ALA A 331 0.06 2.65 14.51
C ALA A 331 0.80 2.67 13.17
N ALA A 332 0.16 2.22 12.09
CA ALA A 332 0.73 2.20 10.75
C ALA A 332 1.10 3.61 10.26
N ILE A 333 0.21 4.60 10.46
CA ILE A 333 0.49 6.00 10.05
C ILE A 333 1.65 6.58 10.87
N GLY A 334 1.76 6.24 12.16
CA GLY A 334 2.91 6.62 13.00
C GLY A 334 4.21 6.06 12.45
N ALA A 335 4.24 4.78 12.14
CA ALA A 335 5.39 4.11 11.53
C ALA A 335 5.76 4.73 10.17
N ILE A 336 4.78 4.99 9.27
CA ILE A 336 5.00 5.68 7.99
C ILE A 336 5.70 7.02 8.20
N THR A 337 5.22 7.82 9.17
CA THR A 337 5.81 9.13 9.43
C THR A 337 7.23 9.01 9.98
N GLY A 338 7.47 8.02 10.84
CA GLY A 338 8.82 7.71 11.35
C GLY A 338 9.78 7.35 10.23
N SER A 339 9.35 6.49 9.32
CA SER A 339 10.19 6.05 8.19
C SER A 339 10.46 7.16 7.18
N VAL A 340 9.51 8.09 6.97
CA VAL A 340 9.78 9.31 6.17
C VAL A 340 10.98 10.06 6.73
N ILE A 341 11.07 10.19 8.06
CA ILE A 341 12.20 10.87 8.72
C ILE A 341 13.49 10.08 8.50
N VAL A 342 13.46 8.75 8.64
CA VAL A 342 14.63 7.89 8.45
C VAL A 342 15.14 7.98 7.01
N ILE A 343 14.24 7.78 6.02
CA ILE A 343 14.59 7.82 4.60
C ILE A 343 15.09 9.23 4.21
N ALA A 344 14.42 10.29 4.69
CA ALA A 344 14.81 11.66 4.41
C ALA A 344 16.26 11.96 4.89
N ARG A 345 16.62 11.51 6.10
CA ARG A 345 18.00 11.70 6.63
C ARG A 345 19.08 11.08 5.76
N ARG A 346 18.76 10.00 5.03
CA ARG A 346 19.72 9.24 4.20
C ARG A 346 19.72 9.66 2.74
N SER A 347 18.61 10.18 2.23
CA SER A 347 18.43 10.49 0.81
C SER A 347 18.52 11.98 0.50
N ILE A 348 18.30 12.86 1.47
CA ILE A 348 18.50 14.30 1.32
C ILE A 348 19.93 14.62 1.74
N ILE A 349 20.83 14.69 0.76
CA ILE A 349 22.29 14.75 0.98
C ILE A 349 22.87 16.13 0.73
N ASP A 350 22.16 17.01 0.03
CA ASP A 350 22.63 18.34 -0.37
C ASP A 350 21.49 19.37 -0.43
N LEU A 351 21.85 20.65 -0.64
CA LEU A 351 20.89 21.75 -0.71
C LEU A 351 19.88 21.60 -1.88
N PRO A 352 20.29 21.21 -3.10
CA PRO A 352 19.34 20.99 -4.18
C PRO A 352 18.30 19.91 -3.86
N THR A 353 18.65 18.78 -3.25
CA THR A 353 17.69 17.75 -2.86
C THR A 353 16.72 18.23 -1.79
N VAL A 354 17.17 19.06 -0.83
CA VAL A 354 16.29 19.75 0.14
C VAL A 354 15.28 20.63 -0.59
N VAL A 355 15.73 21.43 -1.55
CA VAL A 355 14.88 22.35 -2.30
C VAL A 355 13.85 21.57 -3.14
N ILE A 356 14.28 20.53 -3.86
CA ILE A 356 13.36 19.69 -4.65
C ILE A 356 12.29 19.05 -3.75
N ALA A 357 12.67 18.47 -2.62
CA ALA A 357 11.74 17.88 -1.67
C ALA A 357 10.75 18.92 -1.12
N ALA A 358 11.24 20.09 -0.71
CA ALA A 358 10.41 21.18 -0.19
C ALA A 358 9.43 21.72 -1.25
N VAL A 359 9.90 21.90 -2.49
CA VAL A 359 9.05 22.32 -3.61
C VAL A 359 7.99 21.27 -3.93
N ALA A 360 8.33 19.97 -3.91
CA ALA A 360 7.37 18.89 -4.09
C ALA A 360 6.26 18.94 -3.03
N VAL A 361 6.62 19.11 -1.74
CA VAL A 361 5.66 19.29 -0.64
C VAL A 361 4.78 20.52 -0.88
N LEU A 362 5.38 21.66 -1.23
CA LEU A 362 4.66 22.93 -1.45
C LEU A 362 3.68 22.82 -2.61
N LEU A 363 4.11 22.24 -3.73
CA LEU A 363 3.26 22.03 -4.91
C LEU A 363 2.06 21.15 -4.58
N LEU A 364 2.25 20.03 -3.93
CA LEU A 364 1.18 19.10 -3.54
C LEU A 364 0.28 19.67 -2.44
N TRP A 365 0.79 20.56 -1.60
CA TRP A 365 0.01 21.26 -0.60
C TRP A 365 -0.86 22.37 -1.23
N ARG A 366 -0.28 23.17 -2.14
CA ARG A 366 -0.94 24.32 -2.76
C ARG A 366 -1.92 23.92 -3.85
N PHE A 367 -1.57 22.90 -4.66
CA PHE A 367 -2.33 22.46 -5.83
C PHE A 367 -2.93 21.07 -5.59
N LYS A 368 -4.08 21.01 -4.94
CA LYS A 368 -4.75 19.74 -4.58
C LYS A 368 -5.12 18.83 -5.77
N LYS A 369 -5.19 19.38 -6.99
CA LYS A 369 -5.47 18.64 -8.23
C LYS A 369 -4.20 18.12 -8.92
N LEU A 370 -3.03 18.55 -8.46
CA LEU A 370 -1.76 18.13 -9.05
C LEU A 370 -1.52 16.64 -8.75
N GLN A 371 -1.29 15.88 -9.79
CA GLN A 371 -1.02 14.44 -9.66
C GLN A 371 0.46 14.20 -9.35
N GLU A 372 0.73 13.20 -8.55
CA GLU A 372 2.08 12.82 -8.12
C GLU A 372 3.05 12.55 -9.29
N PRO A 373 2.65 11.84 -10.39
CA PRO A 373 3.52 11.63 -11.55
C PRO A 373 4.01 12.91 -12.22
N VAL A 374 3.21 13.99 -12.19
CA VAL A 374 3.63 15.29 -12.76
C VAL A 374 4.77 15.90 -11.94
N VAL A 375 4.68 15.81 -10.61
CA VAL A 375 5.74 16.28 -9.71
C VAL A 375 7.02 15.47 -9.90
N VAL A 376 6.89 14.14 -10.03
CA VAL A 376 8.02 13.24 -10.29
C VAL A 376 8.67 13.53 -11.63
N GLY A 377 7.85 13.72 -12.71
CA GLY A 377 8.37 14.08 -14.04
C GLY A 377 9.09 15.42 -14.05
N ALA A 378 8.55 16.44 -13.37
CA ALA A 378 9.21 17.74 -13.24
C ALA A 378 10.54 17.60 -12.46
N ALA A 379 10.57 16.83 -11.39
CA ALA A 379 11.78 16.58 -10.61
C ALA A 379 12.84 15.81 -11.41
N ALA A 380 12.44 14.88 -12.28
CA ALA A 380 13.34 14.20 -13.21
C ALA A 380 14.06 15.19 -14.14
N ILE A 381 13.31 16.15 -14.72
CA ILE A 381 13.87 17.19 -15.59
C ILE A 381 14.83 18.08 -14.81
N VAL A 382 14.46 18.48 -13.59
CA VAL A 382 15.33 19.29 -12.70
C VAL A 382 16.61 18.51 -12.35
N GLY A 383 16.49 17.21 -12.05
CA GLY A 383 17.64 16.35 -11.80
C GLY A 383 18.59 16.27 -12.99
N LEU A 384 18.07 16.10 -14.21
CA LEU A 384 18.84 16.10 -15.46
C LEU A 384 19.61 17.41 -15.68
N ALA A 385 19.04 18.54 -15.26
CA ALA A 385 19.67 19.84 -15.42
C ALA A 385 20.75 20.11 -14.31
N ILE A 386 20.48 19.71 -13.08
CA ILE A 386 21.29 20.09 -11.92
C ILE A 386 22.43 19.07 -11.65
N TYR A 387 22.14 17.77 -11.77
CA TYR A 387 23.07 16.71 -11.40
C TYR A 387 24.43 16.79 -12.13
N PRO A 388 24.50 17.01 -13.46
CA PRO A 388 25.76 17.13 -14.18
C PRO A 388 26.59 18.35 -13.76
N LEU A 389 25.95 19.40 -13.22
CA LEU A 389 26.64 20.60 -12.73
C LEU A 389 27.30 20.39 -11.36
N LEU A 390 26.77 19.44 -10.59
CA LEU A 390 27.28 19.14 -9.23
C LEU A 390 28.24 17.94 -9.22
N HIS A 391 28.15 17.07 -10.22
CA HIS A 391 28.95 15.85 -10.36
C HIS A 391 29.53 15.80 -11.79
N PRO A 392 30.51 16.70 -12.12
CA PRO A 392 31.10 16.79 -13.44
C PRO A 392 31.89 15.54 -13.86
#